data_56e0bf1c9d824f5d0135d239435e955e
#
_entry.id   56e0bf1c9d824f5d0135d239435e955e
#
_cell.length_a   1.000
_cell.length_b   1.000
_cell.length_c   1.000
_cell.angle_alpha   90.00
_cell.angle_beta   90.00
_cell.angle_gamma   90.00
#
_symmetry.space_group_name_H-M   'P 1'
#
loop_
_entity.id
_entity.type
_entity.pdbx_description
1 polymer ?
#
loop_
_entity_poly.entity_id
_entity_poly.type
_entity_poly.pdbx_seq_one_letter_code
_entity_poly.pdbx_strand_id
1 'polypeptide(L)'
;MIQLREHQIAVLDTLQKNSKGQIIVPTGGGKTMCMIKDTERQFKSCNWDIVLSDPDRKTVVVVAPRILLAHQLCEEFDEYILVNPMLQYKILHVHSGETHHDSTTKSDAIAQWTEDNYRYNKLIFTTYHSLHRIQESGIPVDTIYFDEAHNSVQKHFFPSTEYFSSGNRRCYFFTATPKHSNTIKGMNNEYVYGKVLEQVPAPELIMSGTILPPKVIVKQLQMVKGTQTNYELDKDNLLETIEEQKVGKVLICARRTAQITGLISQTDFGRVLHYRGYSWMYITSKTGAVIDGKKVSREKFFRILNAWGKDNNKKFVVLHHSILSEGINVAGLEAVLFMRNMDYIGISQTIGRVIRLRHDDKRDINDGLIQPGALEQYNKSFGLVVVPVYDKVGISTSKSVNAVVNTIFNKGEPAISL
;
A
#
# COMPACT_ATOMS: atom_id res chain seq x y z
N MET A 1 -2.13 -21.94 11.05
CA MET A 1 -0.74 -21.42 10.87
C MET A 1 -0.66 -20.85 9.49
N ILE A 2 -0.19 -19.60 9.30
CA ILE A 2 -0.10 -19.00 7.95
C ILE A 2 1.04 -19.67 7.21
N GLN A 3 0.74 -20.23 6.05
CA GLN A 3 1.74 -20.78 5.16
C GLN A 3 2.39 -19.63 4.37
N LEU A 4 3.72 -19.49 4.52
CA LEU A 4 4.50 -18.55 3.72
C LEU A 4 4.64 -19.07 2.29
N ARG A 5 4.67 -18.14 1.34
CA ARG A 5 4.93 -18.42 -0.07
C ARG A 5 6.43 -18.52 -0.34
N GLU A 6 6.82 -19.21 -1.39
CA GLU A 6 8.25 -19.44 -1.72
C GLU A 6 9.06 -18.14 -1.77
N HIS A 7 8.57 -17.11 -2.46
CA HIS A 7 9.26 -15.82 -2.52
C HIS A 7 9.39 -15.14 -1.15
N GLN A 8 8.42 -15.33 -0.23
CA GLN A 8 8.50 -14.79 1.13
C GLN A 8 9.57 -15.54 1.95
N ILE A 9 9.69 -16.85 1.75
CA ILE A 9 10.75 -17.66 2.37
C ILE A 9 12.12 -17.18 1.86
N ALA A 10 12.27 -17.00 0.55
CA ALA A 10 13.50 -16.48 -0.05
C ALA A 10 13.88 -15.09 0.51
N VAL A 11 12.92 -14.17 0.61
CA VAL A 11 13.13 -12.86 1.26
C VAL A 11 13.63 -13.04 2.69
N LEU A 12 12.98 -13.88 3.50
CA LEU A 12 13.35 -14.09 4.90
C LEU A 12 14.75 -14.68 5.07
N ASP A 13 15.12 -15.62 4.20
CA ASP A 13 16.47 -16.21 4.19
C ASP A 13 17.53 -15.17 3.83
N THR A 14 17.20 -14.29 2.89
CA THR A 14 18.08 -13.19 2.49
C THR A 14 18.24 -12.14 3.59
N LEU A 15 17.15 -11.78 4.30
CA LEU A 15 17.20 -10.87 5.46
C LEU A 15 18.06 -11.44 6.60
N GLN A 16 18.08 -12.77 6.76
CA GLN A 16 18.90 -13.43 7.79
C GLN A 16 20.40 -13.32 7.51
N LYS A 17 20.77 -13.32 6.23
CA LYS A 17 22.19 -13.34 5.80
C LYS A 17 22.79 -11.94 5.65
N ASN A 18 21.96 -10.90 5.56
CA ASN A 18 22.40 -9.54 5.28
C ASN A 18 21.84 -8.57 6.32
N SER A 19 22.63 -7.61 6.74
CA SER A 19 22.21 -6.57 7.68
C SER A 19 21.62 -5.33 7.01
N LYS A 20 21.82 -5.15 5.69
CA LYS A 20 21.32 -3.99 4.95
C LYS A 20 21.05 -4.32 3.49
N GLY A 21 19.94 -3.80 2.96
CA GLY A 21 19.66 -3.85 1.53
C GLY A 21 18.21 -3.61 1.16
N GLN A 22 17.94 -3.74 -0.13
CA GLN A 22 16.66 -3.44 -0.75
C GLN A 22 15.90 -4.73 -1.07
N ILE A 23 14.61 -4.73 -0.79
CA ILE A 23 13.68 -5.81 -1.13
C ILE A 23 12.64 -5.25 -2.10
N ILE A 24 12.70 -5.70 -3.35
CA ILE A 24 11.83 -5.21 -4.42
C ILE A 24 10.76 -6.25 -4.69
N VAL A 25 9.55 -5.97 -4.21
CA VAL A 25 8.39 -6.85 -4.36
C VAL A 25 7.20 -6.04 -4.84
N PRO A 26 6.52 -6.42 -5.91
CA PRO A 26 5.34 -5.74 -6.42
C PRO A 26 4.26 -5.54 -5.35
N THR A 27 3.42 -4.52 -5.54
CA THR A 27 2.27 -4.26 -4.64
C THR A 27 1.36 -5.49 -4.61
N GLY A 28 0.98 -5.92 -3.41
CA GLY A 28 0.21 -7.16 -3.22
C GLY A 28 1.06 -8.41 -3.02
N GLY A 29 2.38 -8.36 -3.23
CA GLY A 29 3.30 -9.49 -3.05
C GLY A 29 3.61 -9.86 -1.60
N GLY A 30 3.03 -9.18 -0.59
CA GLY A 30 3.13 -9.57 0.82
C GLY A 30 4.39 -9.08 1.54
N LYS A 31 4.91 -7.90 1.19
CA LYS A 31 6.04 -7.24 1.87
C LYS A 31 5.87 -7.17 3.39
N THR A 32 4.70 -6.76 3.85
CA THR A 32 4.38 -6.65 5.28
C THR A 32 4.57 -7.98 6.02
N MET A 33 4.15 -9.09 5.42
CA MET A 33 4.31 -10.42 6.02
C MET A 33 5.79 -10.80 6.20
N CYS A 34 6.67 -10.40 5.28
CA CYS A 34 8.12 -10.61 5.44
C CYS A 34 8.66 -9.81 6.64
N MET A 35 8.26 -8.55 6.80
CA MET A 35 8.66 -7.73 7.96
C MET A 35 8.15 -8.33 9.26
N ILE A 36 6.88 -8.77 9.32
CA ILE A 36 6.26 -9.41 10.49
C ILE A 36 7.03 -10.68 10.89
N LYS A 37 7.29 -11.57 9.93
CA LYS A 37 7.95 -12.85 10.21
C LYS A 37 9.43 -12.68 10.59
N ASP A 38 10.11 -11.71 10.02
CA ASP A 38 11.47 -11.37 10.43
C ASP A 38 11.48 -10.78 11.86
N THR A 39 10.52 -9.92 12.21
CA THR A 39 10.33 -9.37 13.57
C THR A 39 10.01 -10.49 14.57
N GLU A 40 9.06 -11.37 14.23
CA GLU A 40 8.70 -12.52 15.06
C GLU A 40 9.93 -13.39 15.36
N ARG A 41 10.77 -13.66 14.35
CA ARG A 41 12.00 -14.42 14.51
C ARG A 41 12.99 -13.75 15.44
N GLN A 42 13.16 -12.42 15.32
CA GLN A 42 14.05 -11.66 16.20
C GLN A 42 13.54 -11.67 17.65
N PHE A 43 12.25 -11.51 17.87
CA PHE A 43 11.68 -11.55 19.21
C PHE A 43 11.76 -12.95 19.84
N LYS A 44 11.67 -14.01 19.06
CA LYS A 44 11.87 -15.39 19.53
C LYS A 44 13.31 -15.71 19.90
N SER A 45 14.29 -15.03 19.33
CA SER A 45 15.70 -15.23 19.64
C SER A 45 16.11 -14.62 20.97
N CYS A 46 15.27 -13.80 21.59
CA CYS A 46 15.51 -13.21 22.90
C CYS A 46 15.39 -14.27 23.99
N ASN A 47 16.39 -14.38 24.86
CA ASN A 47 16.46 -15.40 25.90
C ASN A 47 15.48 -15.06 27.04
N TRP A 48 14.46 -15.91 27.29
CA TRP A 48 13.41 -15.68 28.27
C TRP A 48 13.76 -16.25 29.65
N ASP A 49 14.71 -17.21 29.70
CA ASP A 49 14.97 -18.04 30.88
C ASP A 49 15.92 -17.39 31.89
N ILE A 50 16.37 -16.17 31.66
CA ILE A 50 17.39 -15.59 32.51
C ILE A 50 16.82 -14.38 33.26
N VAL A 51 16.71 -14.58 34.58
CA VAL A 51 16.62 -13.51 35.60
C VAL A 51 17.96 -12.76 35.62
N LEU A 52 18.44 -12.29 34.48
CA LEU A 52 19.66 -11.51 34.36
C LEU A 52 19.37 -10.02 34.31
N SER A 53 20.29 -9.26 34.79
CA SER A 53 20.26 -7.82 34.98
C SER A 53 20.14 -7.01 33.66
N ASP A 54 20.23 -7.65 32.50
CA ASP A 54 20.10 -6.99 31.20
C ASP A 54 19.44 -7.94 30.16
N PRO A 55 18.11 -7.87 30.02
CA PRO A 55 17.42 -8.69 29.00
C PRO A 55 17.80 -8.20 27.60
N ASP A 56 18.33 -9.09 26.75
CA ASP A 56 18.59 -8.83 25.33
C ASP A 56 17.27 -8.61 24.56
N ARG A 57 16.63 -7.46 24.79
CA ARG A 57 15.35 -7.08 24.17
C ARG A 57 15.58 -6.28 22.91
N LYS A 58 14.84 -6.61 21.86
CA LYS A 58 14.99 -5.98 20.55
C LYS A 58 14.04 -4.79 20.37
N THR A 59 14.57 -3.75 19.74
CA THR A 59 13.81 -2.59 19.29
C THR A 59 13.71 -2.62 17.77
N VAL A 60 12.50 -2.78 17.27
CA VAL A 60 12.19 -2.81 15.84
C VAL A 60 11.39 -1.57 15.47
N VAL A 61 11.82 -0.86 14.43
CA VAL A 61 11.16 0.33 13.91
C VAL A 61 10.59 0.04 12.52
N VAL A 62 9.33 0.39 12.29
CA VAL A 62 8.66 0.32 10.99
C VAL A 62 8.31 1.72 10.52
N VAL A 63 8.86 2.13 9.40
CA VAL A 63 8.68 3.48 8.83
C VAL A 63 7.69 3.41 7.68
N ALA A 64 6.60 4.17 7.79
CA ALA A 64 5.56 4.26 6.78
C ALA A 64 5.51 5.66 6.13
N PRO A 65 5.03 5.80 4.88
CA PRO A 65 4.91 7.11 4.24
C PRO A 65 3.86 8.02 4.89
N ARG A 66 2.83 7.45 5.52
CA ARG A 66 1.72 8.21 6.12
C ARG A 66 1.21 7.56 7.41
N ILE A 67 0.60 8.38 8.28
CA ILE A 67 0.02 7.95 9.56
C ILE A 67 -0.96 6.78 9.37
N LEU A 68 -1.86 6.88 8.40
CA LEU A 68 -2.85 5.83 8.16
C LEU A 68 -2.22 4.49 7.79
N LEU A 69 -1.13 4.52 7.01
CA LEU A 69 -0.39 3.29 6.68
C LEU A 69 0.37 2.76 7.91
N ALA A 70 0.92 3.64 8.75
CA ALA A 70 1.54 3.22 10.01
C ALA A 70 0.53 2.49 10.91
N HIS A 71 -0.73 2.95 10.97
CA HIS A 71 -1.80 2.26 11.70
C HIS A 71 -2.14 0.90 11.07
N GLN A 72 -2.29 0.83 9.75
CA GLN A 72 -2.57 -0.45 9.07
C GLN A 72 -1.44 -1.47 9.27
N LEU A 73 -0.19 -1.03 9.17
CA LEU A 73 0.96 -1.88 9.45
C LEU A 73 0.94 -2.37 10.90
N CYS A 74 0.63 -1.49 11.86
CA CYS A 74 0.51 -1.86 13.26
C CYS A 74 -0.59 -2.91 13.46
N GLU A 75 -1.77 -2.72 12.91
CA GLU A 75 -2.87 -3.68 12.98
C GLU A 75 -2.48 -5.04 12.39
N GLU A 76 -1.82 -5.05 11.22
CA GLU A 76 -1.34 -6.29 10.59
C GLU A 76 -0.26 -6.97 11.46
N PHE A 77 0.69 -6.23 12.01
CA PHE A 77 1.71 -6.79 12.91
C PHE A 77 1.08 -7.36 14.17
N ASP A 78 0.15 -6.64 14.78
CA ASP A 78 -0.51 -7.04 16.02
C ASP A 78 -1.33 -8.31 15.81
N GLU A 79 -2.12 -8.38 14.72
CA GLU A 79 -2.91 -9.58 14.37
C GLU A 79 -2.05 -10.85 14.27
N TYR A 80 -0.84 -10.75 13.71
CA TYR A 80 -0.01 -11.92 13.45
C TYR A 80 1.03 -12.23 14.55
N ILE A 81 1.48 -11.24 15.30
CA ILE A 81 2.43 -11.42 16.41
C ILE A 81 1.69 -11.82 17.70
N LEU A 82 0.49 -11.29 17.94
CA LEU A 82 -0.35 -11.61 19.12
C LEU A 82 -0.72 -13.08 19.24
N VAL A 83 -0.69 -13.84 18.15
CA VAL A 83 -0.95 -15.29 18.18
C VAL A 83 0.08 -16.05 19.05
N ASN A 84 1.23 -15.41 19.37
CA ASN A 84 2.25 -16.00 20.23
C ASN A 84 2.43 -15.17 21.51
N PRO A 85 1.74 -15.52 22.61
CA PRO A 85 1.81 -14.79 23.87
C PRO A 85 3.21 -14.79 24.52
N MET A 86 4.13 -15.62 24.04
CA MET A 86 5.51 -15.67 24.55
C MET A 86 6.39 -14.52 24.02
N LEU A 87 5.94 -13.74 23.05
CA LEU A 87 6.80 -12.70 22.44
C LEU A 87 6.88 -11.39 23.21
N GLN A 88 6.15 -11.22 24.30
CA GLN A 88 6.12 -10.04 25.19
C GLN A 88 6.73 -8.77 24.57
N TYR A 89 5.92 -7.97 23.93
CA TYR A 89 6.33 -6.73 23.31
C TYR A 89 5.42 -5.57 23.71
N LYS A 90 5.91 -4.35 23.47
CA LYS A 90 5.16 -3.12 23.63
C LYS A 90 5.17 -2.33 22.32
N ILE A 91 4.08 -1.64 22.03
CA ILE A 91 3.90 -0.84 20.82
C ILE A 91 3.97 0.65 21.18
N LEU A 92 4.72 1.40 20.37
CA LEU A 92 4.76 2.85 20.42
C LEU A 92 4.52 3.42 19.02
N HIS A 93 3.64 4.42 18.93
CA HIS A 93 3.48 5.23 17.73
C HIS A 93 4.24 6.54 17.84
N VAL A 94 5.11 6.84 16.87
CA VAL A 94 5.84 8.10 16.78
C VAL A 94 5.31 8.90 15.58
N HIS A 95 4.15 9.53 15.78
CA HIS A 95 3.50 10.44 14.83
C HIS A 95 2.36 11.21 15.53
N SER A 96 1.84 12.25 14.86
CA SER A 96 0.81 13.14 15.43
C SER A 96 -0.63 12.62 15.30
N GLY A 97 -0.85 11.40 14.80
CA GLY A 97 -2.20 10.81 14.68
C GLY A 97 -2.67 10.19 15.98
N GLU A 98 -3.98 10.18 16.18
CA GLU A 98 -4.63 9.47 17.29
C GLU A 98 -4.49 7.95 17.11
N THR A 99 -4.24 7.23 18.19
CA THR A 99 -4.10 5.77 18.21
C THR A 99 -4.54 5.21 19.56
N HIS A 100 -4.86 3.93 19.62
CA HIS A 100 -5.18 3.21 20.85
C HIS A 100 -3.94 2.71 21.62
N HIS A 101 -2.75 2.83 21.01
CA HIS A 101 -1.48 2.49 21.63
C HIS A 101 -0.79 3.73 22.21
N ASP A 102 0.28 3.51 22.95
CA ASP A 102 1.15 4.60 23.41
C ASP A 102 1.64 5.42 22.21
N SER A 103 1.62 6.74 22.33
CA SER A 103 2.04 7.61 21.23
C SER A 103 2.71 8.88 21.72
N THR A 104 3.75 9.32 21.00
CA THR A 104 4.44 10.59 21.27
C THR A 104 5.20 11.06 20.04
N THR A 105 5.43 12.38 19.96
CA THR A 105 6.34 13.01 18.99
C THR A 105 7.52 13.70 19.68
N LYS A 106 7.65 13.57 21.00
CA LYS A 106 8.73 14.18 21.78
C LYS A 106 9.87 13.18 21.96
N SER A 107 11.09 13.56 21.59
CA SER A 107 12.27 12.70 21.67
C SER A 107 12.56 12.21 23.10
N ASP A 108 12.44 13.10 24.10
CA ASP A 108 12.64 12.74 25.50
C ASP A 108 11.60 11.72 25.98
N ALA A 109 10.35 11.86 25.55
CA ALA A 109 9.30 10.90 25.90
C ALA A 109 9.50 9.54 25.21
N ILE A 110 10.09 9.49 24.03
CA ILE A 110 10.47 8.24 23.35
C ILE A 110 11.57 7.54 24.16
N ALA A 111 12.59 8.28 24.61
CA ALA A 111 13.67 7.74 25.44
C ALA A 111 13.12 7.19 26.75
N GLN A 112 12.32 7.96 27.48
CA GLN A 112 11.71 7.54 28.74
C GLN A 112 10.82 6.30 28.57
N TRP A 113 9.96 6.28 27.53
CA TRP A 113 9.12 5.12 27.25
C TRP A 113 9.96 3.86 26.99
N THR A 114 11.10 4.00 26.32
CA THR A 114 12.02 2.90 26.04
C THR A 114 12.66 2.36 27.32
N GLU A 115 13.04 3.24 28.24
CA GLU A 115 13.54 2.89 29.57
C GLU A 115 12.47 2.20 30.43
N ASP A 116 11.26 2.76 30.49
CA ASP A 116 10.16 2.20 31.28
C ASP A 116 9.77 0.79 30.81
N ASN A 117 9.99 0.51 29.52
CA ASN A 117 9.68 -0.77 28.88
C ASN A 117 10.94 -1.64 28.60
N TYR A 118 12.02 -1.50 29.38
CA TYR A 118 13.28 -2.22 29.13
C TYR A 118 13.13 -3.76 29.12
N ARG A 119 12.15 -4.30 29.85
CA ARG A 119 11.87 -5.75 29.93
C ARG A 119 11.13 -6.32 28.72
N TYR A 120 10.66 -5.49 27.80
CA TYR A 120 9.85 -5.90 26.65
C TYR A 120 10.60 -5.68 25.35
N ASN A 121 10.35 -6.51 24.35
CA ASN A 121 10.64 -6.15 22.98
C ASN A 121 9.83 -4.91 22.60
N LYS A 122 10.36 -4.07 21.74
CA LYS A 122 9.75 -2.80 21.37
C LYS A 122 9.47 -2.78 19.89
N LEU A 123 8.22 -2.50 19.54
CA LEU A 123 7.76 -2.35 18.16
C LEU A 123 7.29 -0.90 17.97
N ILE A 124 8.03 -0.13 17.19
CA ILE A 124 7.79 1.30 17.00
C ILE A 124 7.31 1.56 15.57
N PHE A 125 6.11 2.12 15.43
CA PHE A 125 5.59 2.56 14.15
C PHE A 125 5.75 4.06 14.01
N THR A 126 6.37 4.49 12.90
CA THR A 126 6.60 5.91 12.64
C THR A 126 6.33 6.27 11.18
N THR A 127 6.32 7.56 10.88
CA THR A 127 6.29 8.05 9.51
C THR A 127 7.65 8.64 9.11
N TYR A 128 7.92 8.73 7.79
CA TYR A 128 9.11 9.44 7.31
C TYR A 128 9.22 10.86 7.89
N HIS A 129 8.08 11.53 8.10
CA HIS A 129 8.03 12.87 8.71
C HIS A 129 8.46 12.90 10.18
N SER A 130 8.25 11.81 10.93
CA SER A 130 8.52 11.77 12.37
C SER A 130 9.78 10.95 12.71
N LEU A 131 10.42 10.32 11.72
CA LEU A 131 11.57 9.44 11.94
C LEU A 131 12.75 10.15 12.64
N HIS A 132 12.96 11.45 12.37
CA HIS A 132 13.99 12.25 13.02
C HIS A 132 13.80 12.33 14.55
N ARG A 133 12.58 12.17 15.07
CA ARG A 133 12.31 12.16 16.52
C ARG A 133 12.89 10.93 17.21
N ILE A 134 12.88 9.78 16.51
CA ILE A 134 13.53 8.56 17.00
C ILE A 134 15.06 8.74 16.96
N GLN A 135 15.59 9.38 15.92
CA GLN A 135 17.01 9.72 15.85
C GLN A 135 17.43 10.65 17.01
N GLU A 136 16.67 11.72 17.26
CA GLU A 136 16.92 12.68 18.33
C GLU A 136 16.82 12.06 19.74
N SER A 137 15.98 11.05 19.93
CA SER A 137 15.82 10.36 21.22
C SER A 137 17.04 9.54 21.64
N GLY A 138 17.91 9.18 20.69
CA GLY A 138 19.13 8.41 20.95
C GLY A 138 18.90 6.95 21.37
N ILE A 139 17.67 6.43 21.30
CA ILE A 139 17.38 5.05 21.70
C ILE A 139 18.11 4.02 20.81
N PRO A 140 18.49 2.86 21.35
CA PRO A 140 19.02 1.78 20.55
C PRO A 140 17.93 1.22 19.63
N VAL A 141 18.27 1.05 18.35
CA VAL A 141 17.41 0.42 17.34
C VAL A 141 18.15 -0.75 16.74
N ASP A 142 17.62 -1.96 16.88
CA ASP A 142 18.23 -3.18 16.33
C ASP A 142 17.90 -3.38 14.87
N THR A 143 16.65 -3.14 14.50
CA THR A 143 16.17 -3.31 13.12
C THR A 143 15.25 -2.18 12.72
N ILE A 144 15.41 -1.69 11.50
CA ILE A 144 14.51 -0.72 10.89
C ILE A 144 14.06 -1.21 9.51
N TYR A 145 12.75 -1.17 9.29
CA TYR A 145 12.12 -1.42 7.98
C TYR A 145 11.56 -0.12 7.42
N PHE A 146 11.96 0.21 6.22
CA PHE A 146 11.40 1.32 5.45
C PHE A 146 10.37 0.76 4.47
N ASP A 147 9.08 0.92 4.76
CA ASP A 147 8.02 0.56 3.81
C ASP A 147 7.81 1.68 2.80
N GLU A 148 7.48 1.29 1.55
CA GLU A 148 7.44 2.19 0.39
C GLU A 148 8.69 3.08 0.31
N ALA A 149 9.85 2.42 0.32
CA ALA A 149 11.17 3.02 0.51
C ALA A 149 11.55 4.07 -0.54
N HIS A 150 10.87 4.12 -1.69
CA HIS A 150 11.01 5.20 -2.67
C HIS A 150 10.69 6.60 -2.11
N ASN A 151 10.02 6.68 -0.95
CA ASN A 151 9.77 7.94 -0.25
C ASN A 151 11.03 8.47 0.45
N SER A 152 11.92 7.61 0.87
CA SER A 152 13.13 7.95 1.63
C SER A 152 14.12 8.87 0.89
N VAL A 153 14.04 8.90 -0.45
CA VAL A 153 14.90 9.76 -1.30
C VAL A 153 14.53 11.25 -1.25
N GLN A 154 13.40 11.61 -0.65
CA GLN A 154 12.96 12.99 -0.56
C GLN A 154 13.89 13.79 0.33
N LYS A 155 14.14 15.05 -0.05
CA LYS A 155 15.11 15.95 0.60
C LYS A 155 14.98 16.01 2.13
N HIS A 156 13.73 15.99 2.63
CA HIS A 156 13.45 16.13 4.05
C HIS A 156 13.53 14.80 4.82
N PHE A 157 13.47 13.65 4.14
CA PHE A 157 13.51 12.34 4.77
C PHE A 157 14.87 11.67 4.69
N PHE A 158 15.66 12.04 3.68
CA PHE A 158 16.96 11.45 3.42
C PHE A 158 17.95 11.53 4.60
N PRO A 159 18.07 12.66 5.34
CA PRO A 159 19.04 12.73 6.45
C PRO A 159 18.82 11.67 7.52
N SER A 160 17.57 11.44 7.93
CA SER A 160 17.27 10.38 8.91
C SER A 160 17.42 8.99 8.31
N THR A 161 17.10 8.82 7.02
CA THR A 161 17.34 7.55 6.31
C THR A 161 18.84 7.21 6.29
N GLU A 162 19.70 8.16 5.94
CA GLU A 162 21.15 7.99 5.94
C GLU A 162 21.69 7.68 7.33
N TYR A 163 21.22 8.37 8.36
CA TYR A 163 21.60 8.12 9.76
C TYR A 163 21.27 6.67 10.17
N PHE A 164 20.05 6.21 9.91
CA PHE A 164 19.66 4.86 10.30
C PHE A 164 20.33 3.79 9.43
N SER A 165 20.72 4.11 8.23
CA SER A 165 21.42 3.21 7.32
C SER A 165 22.93 3.06 7.62
N SER A 166 23.56 4.07 8.21
CA SER A 166 25.03 4.08 8.45
C SER A 166 25.46 3.41 9.75
N GLY A 167 24.54 3.01 10.63
CA GLY A 167 24.89 2.35 11.92
C GLY A 167 25.00 0.82 11.82
N ASN A 168 25.39 0.19 12.92
CA ASN A 168 25.51 -1.28 13.06
C ASN A 168 24.15 -1.96 13.32
N ARG A 169 23.08 -1.46 12.74
CA ARG A 169 21.73 -2.03 12.85
C ARG A 169 21.31 -2.71 11.57
N ARG A 170 20.30 -3.57 11.67
CA ARG A 170 19.68 -4.14 10.47
C ARG A 170 18.78 -3.08 9.83
N CYS A 171 18.95 -2.83 8.54
CA CYS A 171 18.28 -1.75 7.83
C CYS A 171 17.78 -2.22 6.46
N TYR A 172 16.47 -2.30 6.27
CA TYR A 172 15.89 -2.85 5.04
C TYR A 172 14.90 -1.91 4.39
N PHE A 173 15.00 -1.83 3.06
CA PHE A 173 14.23 -0.93 2.21
C PHE A 173 13.27 -1.73 1.33
N PHE A 174 11.99 -1.74 1.70
CA PHE A 174 10.94 -2.45 0.97
C PHE A 174 10.22 -1.52 0.01
N THR A 175 10.15 -1.88 -1.26
CA THR A 175 9.40 -1.13 -2.27
C THR A 175 8.99 -2.01 -3.45
N ALA A 176 7.93 -1.60 -4.16
CA ALA A 176 7.60 -2.15 -5.48
C ALA A 176 8.27 -1.36 -6.63
N THR A 177 8.67 -0.10 -6.34
CA THR A 177 9.05 0.88 -7.34
C THR A 177 10.27 1.66 -6.85
N PRO A 178 11.50 1.12 -6.99
CA PRO A 178 12.70 1.81 -6.55
C PRO A 178 12.85 3.15 -7.29
N LYS A 179 13.29 4.17 -6.55
CA LYS A 179 13.53 5.50 -7.10
C LYS A 179 15.02 5.77 -7.18
N HIS A 180 15.51 5.86 -8.41
CA HIS A 180 16.91 6.20 -8.69
C HIS A 180 17.10 7.72 -8.82
N SER A 181 18.31 8.18 -8.72
CA SER A 181 18.69 9.57 -8.89
C SER A 181 20.15 9.68 -9.23
N ASN A 182 20.53 10.73 -9.96
CA ASN A 182 21.93 11.10 -10.19
C ASN A 182 22.58 11.76 -8.97
N THR A 183 21.84 11.90 -7.86
CA THR A 183 22.34 12.42 -6.58
C THR A 183 22.56 11.29 -5.59
N ILE A 184 23.27 11.58 -4.49
CA ILE A 184 23.50 10.62 -3.39
C ILE A 184 22.22 10.07 -2.75
N LYS A 185 21.06 10.68 -3.01
CA LYS A 185 19.78 10.33 -2.38
C LYS A 185 19.05 9.20 -3.07
N GLY A 186 19.42 8.86 -4.32
CA GLY A 186 18.76 7.80 -5.07
C GLY A 186 18.97 6.41 -4.47
N MET A 187 18.01 5.55 -4.62
CA MET A 187 18.10 4.15 -4.14
C MET A 187 19.17 3.34 -4.89
N ASN A 188 19.69 3.85 -6.01
CA ASN A 188 20.89 3.31 -6.66
C ASN A 188 22.20 3.63 -5.91
N ASN A 189 22.17 4.38 -4.82
CA ASN A 189 23.33 4.59 -3.94
C ASN A 189 23.41 3.44 -2.92
N GLU A 190 24.22 2.42 -3.24
CA GLU A 190 24.40 1.24 -2.37
C GLU A 190 25.03 1.57 -1.01
N TYR A 191 25.73 2.69 -0.88
CA TYR A 191 26.28 3.09 0.41
C TYR A 191 25.17 3.33 1.43
N VAL A 192 24.07 3.98 1.02
CA VAL A 192 22.91 4.23 1.88
C VAL A 192 21.94 3.06 1.85
N TYR A 193 21.53 2.60 0.67
CA TYR A 193 20.43 1.64 0.52
C TYR A 193 20.85 0.17 0.51
N GLY A 194 22.15 -0.10 0.46
CA GLY A 194 22.65 -1.45 0.25
C GLY A 194 22.34 -1.97 -1.15
N LYS A 195 22.73 -3.21 -1.41
CA LYS A 195 22.41 -3.89 -2.67
C LYS A 195 20.94 -4.30 -2.72
N VAL A 196 20.44 -4.57 -3.91
CA VAL A 196 19.20 -5.31 -4.07
C VAL A 196 19.45 -6.75 -3.62
N LEU A 197 18.84 -7.12 -2.50
CA LEU A 197 18.98 -8.44 -1.88
C LEU A 197 18.02 -9.45 -2.50
N GLU A 198 16.81 -9.00 -2.78
CA GLU A 198 15.77 -9.82 -3.40
C GLU A 198 14.89 -8.97 -4.31
N GLN A 199 14.60 -9.49 -5.50
CA GLN A 199 13.69 -8.89 -6.46
C GLN A 199 12.73 -9.96 -6.96
N VAL A 200 11.46 -9.82 -6.66
CA VAL A 200 10.42 -10.77 -7.05
C VAL A 200 9.71 -10.26 -8.31
N PRO A 201 9.78 -10.97 -9.44
CA PRO A 201 9.05 -10.58 -10.65
C PRO A 201 7.53 -10.73 -10.49
N ALA A 202 6.75 -9.78 -11.02
CA ALA A 202 5.29 -9.87 -10.96
C ALA A 202 4.72 -11.11 -11.69
N PRO A 203 5.27 -11.59 -12.82
CA PRO A 203 4.82 -12.86 -13.43
C PRO A 203 4.91 -14.06 -12.49
N GLU A 204 5.95 -14.15 -11.67
CA GLU A 204 6.10 -15.20 -10.65
C GLU A 204 4.97 -15.12 -9.60
N LEU A 205 4.64 -13.91 -9.16
CA LEU A 205 3.53 -13.69 -8.23
C LEU A 205 2.16 -14.03 -8.84
N ILE A 206 1.99 -13.86 -10.15
CA ILE A 206 0.78 -14.26 -10.87
C ILE A 206 0.70 -15.79 -10.94
N MET A 207 1.77 -16.45 -11.33
CA MET A 207 1.84 -17.92 -11.42
C MET A 207 1.64 -18.59 -10.06
N SER A 208 2.16 -18.01 -8.99
CA SER A 208 1.97 -18.51 -7.62
C SER A 208 0.59 -18.16 -7.01
N GLY A 209 -0.33 -17.57 -7.78
CA GLY A 209 -1.63 -17.16 -7.28
C GLY A 209 -1.55 -16.12 -6.14
N THR A 210 -0.54 -15.25 -6.15
CA THR A 210 -0.35 -14.19 -5.17
C THR A 210 -1.08 -12.92 -5.56
N ILE A 211 -0.97 -12.56 -6.83
CA ILE A 211 -1.65 -11.42 -7.46
C ILE A 211 -2.29 -11.86 -8.78
N LEU A 212 -3.15 -11.02 -9.33
CA LEU A 212 -3.79 -11.22 -10.62
C LEU A 212 -3.09 -10.41 -11.72
N PRO A 213 -3.16 -10.84 -12.99
CA PRO A 213 -2.70 -10.01 -14.09
C PRO A 213 -3.59 -8.77 -14.26
N PRO A 214 -3.05 -7.60 -14.61
CA PRO A 214 -3.82 -6.45 -15.03
C PRO A 214 -4.31 -6.62 -16.47
N LYS A 215 -5.58 -6.27 -16.73
CA LYS A 215 -6.15 -6.19 -18.08
C LYS A 215 -6.43 -4.73 -18.42
N VAL A 216 -5.72 -4.18 -19.38
CA VAL A 216 -5.86 -2.78 -19.80
C VAL A 216 -6.86 -2.65 -20.94
N ILE A 217 -7.83 -1.74 -20.78
CA ILE A 217 -8.76 -1.32 -21.82
C ILE A 217 -8.57 0.17 -22.06
N VAL A 218 -8.28 0.55 -23.29
CA VAL A 218 -8.27 1.94 -23.73
C VAL A 218 -9.61 2.22 -24.40
N LYS A 219 -10.49 2.97 -23.73
CA LYS A 219 -11.83 3.29 -24.25
C LYS A 219 -11.79 4.59 -25.03
N GLN A 220 -12.00 4.50 -26.34
CA GLN A 220 -12.14 5.67 -27.21
C GLN A 220 -13.53 6.30 -27.02
N LEU A 221 -13.56 7.59 -26.74
CA LEU A 221 -14.77 8.35 -26.51
C LEU A 221 -14.95 9.40 -27.59
N GLN A 222 -16.20 9.62 -27.99
CA GLN A 222 -16.57 10.70 -28.90
C GLN A 222 -17.26 11.80 -28.11
N MET A 223 -16.74 13.02 -28.21
CA MET A 223 -17.34 14.20 -27.61
C MET A 223 -18.37 14.79 -28.56
N VAL A 224 -19.64 14.82 -28.13
CA VAL A 224 -20.69 15.51 -28.87
C VAL A 224 -20.56 17.00 -28.61
N LYS A 225 -20.00 17.74 -29.57
CA LYS A 225 -19.78 19.19 -29.46
C LYS A 225 -21.11 19.93 -29.30
N GLY A 226 -21.20 20.80 -28.30
CA GLY A 226 -22.25 21.79 -28.10
C GLY A 226 -23.46 21.36 -27.27
N THR A 227 -23.57 20.10 -26.86
CA THR A 227 -24.77 19.59 -26.15
C THR A 227 -24.48 19.00 -24.76
N GLN A 228 -23.22 18.76 -24.41
CA GLN A 228 -22.83 18.17 -23.13
C GLN A 228 -21.77 18.99 -22.40
N THR A 229 -21.92 19.12 -21.08
CA THR A 229 -20.84 19.59 -20.23
C THR A 229 -19.77 18.52 -20.07
N ASN A 230 -18.56 18.91 -19.73
CA ASN A 230 -17.48 17.94 -19.44
C ASN A 230 -17.85 16.95 -18.31
N TYR A 231 -18.69 17.35 -17.35
CA TYR A 231 -19.13 16.47 -16.27
C TYR A 231 -20.17 15.46 -16.74
N GLU A 232 -21.05 15.83 -17.65
CA GLU A 232 -22.01 14.90 -18.26
C GLU A 232 -21.31 13.87 -19.14
N LEU A 233 -20.32 14.30 -19.94
CA LEU A 233 -19.50 13.36 -20.70
C LEU A 233 -18.74 12.38 -19.78
N ASP A 234 -18.10 12.89 -18.74
CA ASP A 234 -17.41 12.05 -17.74
C ASP A 234 -18.40 11.08 -17.08
N LYS A 235 -19.61 11.54 -16.71
CA LYS A 235 -20.68 10.72 -16.11
C LYS A 235 -21.09 9.58 -17.05
N ASP A 236 -21.47 9.91 -18.28
CA ASP A 236 -21.98 8.94 -19.24
C ASP A 236 -20.92 7.86 -19.53
N ASN A 237 -19.68 8.26 -19.73
CA ASN A 237 -18.58 7.36 -19.95
C ASN A 237 -18.30 6.42 -18.75
N LEU A 238 -18.31 6.96 -17.52
CA LEU A 238 -18.09 6.16 -16.32
C LEU A 238 -19.20 5.14 -16.13
N LEU A 239 -20.47 5.56 -16.27
CA LEU A 239 -21.63 4.69 -16.12
C LEU A 239 -21.69 3.60 -17.18
N GLU A 240 -21.40 3.94 -18.44
CA GLU A 240 -21.32 2.99 -19.55
C GLU A 240 -20.19 1.98 -19.32
N THR A 241 -19.00 2.44 -18.93
CA THR A 241 -17.86 1.56 -18.64
C THR A 241 -18.15 0.57 -17.51
N ILE A 242 -18.77 1.04 -16.40
CA ILE A 242 -19.14 0.18 -15.28
C ILE A 242 -20.14 -0.89 -15.72
N GLU A 243 -21.11 -0.53 -16.56
CA GLU A 243 -22.12 -1.44 -17.06
C GLU A 243 -21.57 -2.46 -18.07
N GLU A 244 -20.82 -2.00 -19.06
CA GLU A 244 -20.20 -2.87 -20.08
C GLU A 244 -19.24 -3.91 -19.46
N GLN A 245 -18.44 -3.47 -18.49
CA GLN A 245 -17.46 -4.32 -17.84
C GLN A 245 -18.03 -5.14 -16.67
N LYS A 246 -19.29 -4.90 -16.28
CA LYS A 246 -20.01 -5.60 -15.20
C LYS A 246 -19.24 -5.66 -13.88
N VAL A 247 -18.51 -4.59 -13.57
CA VAL A 247 -17.67 -4.51 -12.36
C VAL A 247 -18.44 -3.98 -11.16
N GLY A 248 -18.34 -4.66 -10.02
CA GLY A 248 -19.05 -4.29 -8.80
C GLY A 248 -18.30 -3.28 -7.92
N LYS A 249 -16.97 -3.28 -7.93
CA LYS A 249 -16.13 -2.50 -7.02
C LYS A 249 -15.10 -1.69 -7.78
N VAL A 250 -15.36 -0.38 -7.90
CA VAL A 250 -14.66 0.50 -8.83
C VAL A 250 -13.93 1.63 -8.12
N LEU A 251 -12.67 1.86 -8.48
CA LEU A 251 -11.88 3.01 -8.09
C LEU A 251 -11.76 4.00 -9.25
N ILE A 252 -12.16 5.24 -9.06
CA ILE A 252 -12.04 6.31 -10.05
C ILE A 252 -10.96 7.30 -9.62
N CYS A 253 -9.89 7.40 -10.41
CA CYS A 253 -8.82 8.35 -10.22
C CYS A 253 -9.12 9.65 -10.95
N ALA A 254 -9.72 10.63 -10.27
CA ALA A 254 -10.12 11.90 -10.84
C ALA A 254 -8.93 12.83 -11.13
N ARG A 255 -9.04 13.70 -12.14
CA ARG A 255 -8.01 14.67 -12.52
C ARG A 255 -7.75 15.71 -11.42
N ARG A 256 -8.80 16.13 -10.73
CA ARG A 256 -8.78 17.15 -9.67
C ARG A 256 -9.99 17.02 -8.76
N THR A 257 -9.92 17.58 -7.58
CA THR A 257 -11.02 17.58 -6.61
C THR A 257 -12.31 18.19 -7.20
N ALA A 258 -12.20 19.26 -8.01
CA ALA A 258 -13.34 19.89 -8.65
C ALA A 258 -14.08 18.94 -9.62
N GLN A 259 -13.39 17.98 -10.25
CA GLN A 259 -14.06 16.97 -11.08
C GLN A 259 -14.94 16.04 -10.23
N ILE A 260 -14.47 15.62 -9.06
CA ILE A 260 -15.27 14.79 -8.14
C ILE A 260 -16.53 15.55 -7.71
N THR A 261 -16.34 16.79 -7.22
CA THR A 261 -17.47 17.59 -6.73
C THR A 261 -18.42 17.97 -7.86
N GLY A 262 -17.92 18.33 -9.05
CA GLY A 262 -18.74 18.65 -10.21
C GLY A 262 -19.56 17.45 -10.72
N LEU A 263 -18.93 16.27 -10.79
CA LEU A 263 -19.60 15.03 -11.18
C LEU A 263 -20.78 14.70 -10.25
N ILE A 264 -20.59 14.90 -8.93
CA ILE A 264 -21.66 14.61 -7.93
C ILE A 264 -22.70 15.71 -7.86
N SER A 265 -22.32 17.01 -7.95
CA SER A 265 -23.25 18.14 -7.70
C SER A 265 -23.91 18.70 -8.95
N GLN A 266 -23.31 18.53 -10.14
CA GLN A 266 -23.80 19.09 -11.40
C GLN A 266 -24.36 18.04 -12.37
N THR A 267 -24.30 16.76 -11.98
CA THR A 267 -24.93 15.66 -12.73
C THR A 267 -25.73 14.77 -11.79
N ASP A 268 -26.45 13.83 -12.33
CA ASP A 268 -27.19 12.82 -11.58
C ASP A 268 -26.40 11.53 -11.33
N PHE A 269 -25.07 11.58 -11.44
CA PHE A 269 -24.18 10.41 -11.32
C PHE A 269 -24.45 9.58 -10.07
N GLY A 270 -24.49 10.20 -8.88
CA GLY A 270 -24.74 9.50 -7.64
C GLY A 270 -26.14 8.86 -7.56
N ARG A 271 -27.16 9.52 -8.14
CA ARG A 271 -28.52 9.00 -8.21
C ARG A 271 -28.61 7.79 -9.14
N VAL A 272 -27.98 7.85 -10.31
CA VAL A 272 -27.95 6.73 -11.27
C VAL A 272 -27.19 5.54 -10.70
N LEU A 273 -26.06 5.75 -10.02
CA LEU A 273 -25.33 4.68 -9.31
C LEU A 273 -26.22 4.00 -8.28
N HIS A 274 -26.94 4.78 -7.46
CA HIS A 274 -27.85 4.24 -6.45
C HIS A 274 -28.98 3.42 -7.09
N TYR A 275 -29.58 3.91 -8.15
CA TYR A 275 -30.61 3.19 -8.91
C TYR A 275 -30.11 1.85 -9.47
N ARG A 276 -28.84 1.78 -9.86
CA ARG A 276 -28.16 0.57 -10.34
C ARG A 276 -27.62 -0.34 -9.20
N GLY A 277 -27.95 -0.03 -7.94
CA GLY A 277 -27.56 -0.80 -6.75
C GLY A 277 -26.13 -0.55 -6.28
N TYR A 278 -25.48 0.53 -6.70
CA TYR A 278 -24.17 0.94 -6.22
C TYR A 278 -24.28 1.97 -5.10
N SER A 279 -23.51 1.81 -4.06
CA SER A 279 -23.14 2.91 -3.16
C SER A 279 -21.96 3.67 -3.73
N TRP A 280 -21.81 4.94 -3.35
CA TRP A 280 -20.68 5.72 -3.79
C TRP A 280 -20.05 6.48 -2.64
N MET A 281 -18.77 6.70 -2.73
CA MET A 281 -18.03 7.45 -1.74
C MET A 281 -16.88 8.22 -2.36
N TYR A 282 -16.52 9.32 -1.71
CA TYR A 282 -15.31 10.05 -2.07
C TYR A 282 -14.64 10.68 -0.86
N ILE A 283 -13.35 10.95 -0.99
CA ILE A 283 -12.58 11.67 0.01
C ILE A 283 -11.66 12.68 -0.67
N THR A 284 -11.71 13.93 -0.19
CA THR A 284 -10.86 15.02 -0.66
C THR A 284 -10.33 15.82 0.52
N SER A 285 -9.24 16.58 0.31
CA SER A 285 -8.70 17.48 1.34
C SER A 285 -9.61 18.67 1.64
N LYS A 286 -10.44 19.09 0.67
CA LYS A 286 -11.31 20.28 0.79
C LYS A 286 -12.68 19.97 1.38
N THR A 287 -13.31 18.89 0.93
CA THR A 287 -14.69 18.55 1.32
C THR A 287 -14.77 17.49 2.41
N GLY A 288 -13.61 16.86 2.75
CA GLY A 288 -13.57 15.73 3.66
C GLY A 288 -14.07 14.45 3.02
N ALA A 289 -14.58 13.55 3.84
CA ALA A 289 -15.08 12.23 3.44
C ALA A 289 -16.62 12.25 3.34
N VAL A 290 -17.14 11.67 2.26
CA VAL A 290 -18.59 11.59 1.97
C VAL A 290 -18.94 10.17 1.52
N ILE A 291 -20.04 9.63 2.02
CA ILE A 291 -20.63 8.35 1.65
C ILE A 291 -22.10 8.56 1.33
N ASP A 292 -22.54 8.20 0.13
CA ASP A 292 -23.93 8.34 -0.34
C ASP A 292 -24.55 9.71 0.00
N GLY A 293 -23.80 10.79 -0.23
CA GLY A 293 -24.19 12.17 0.03
C GLY A 293 -24.04 12.66 1.48
N LYS A 294 -23.67 11.81 2.44
CA LYS A 294 -23.53 12.17 3.85
C LYS A 294 -22.07 12.36 4.22
N LYS A 295 -21.72 13.47 4.87
CA LYS A 295 -20.40 13.68 5.46
C LYS A 295 -20.16 12.71 6.60
N VAL A 296 -18.97 12.14 6.65
CA VAL A 296 -18.53 11.22 7.71
C VAL A 296 -17.12 11.58 8.18
N SER A 297 -16.72 11.06 9.34
CA SER A 297 -15.31 11.15 9.76
C SER A 297 -14.41 10.34 8.83
N ARG A 298 -13.15 10.70 8.78
CA ARG A 298 -12.14 9.99 7.96
C ARG A 298 -11.99 8.53 8.41
N GLU A 299 -11.99 8.29 9.71
CA GLU A 299 -11.94 6.95 10.30
C GLU A 299 -13.16 6.10 9.87
N LYS A 300 -14.37 6.65 10.02
CA LYS A 300 -15.60 5.98 9.58
C LYS A 300 -15.59 5.66 8.08
N PHE A 301 -15.06 6.57 7.26
CA PHE A 301 -14.91 6.34 5.82
C PHE A 301 -14.07 5.09 5.53
N PHE A 302 -12.88 4.99 6.11
CA PHE A 302 -11.98 3.85 5.87
C PHE A 302 -12.51 2.56 6.46
N ARG A 303 -13.14 2.60 7.63
CA ARG A 303 -13.80 1.44 8.23
C ARG A 303 -14.90 0.89 7.31
N ILE A 304 -15.77 1.76 6.77
CA ILE A 304 -16.83 1.36 5.83
C ILE A 304 -16.23 0.86 4.50
N LEU A 305 -15.24 1.54 3.96
CA LEU A 305 -14.56 1.13 2.73
C LEU A 305 -13.97 -0.27 2.85
N ASN A 306 -13.31 -0.59 3.97
CA ASN A 306 -12.77 -1.91 4.24
C ASN A 306 -13.88 -2.96 4.40
N ALA A 307 -14.97 -2.64 5.10
CA ALA A 307 -16.11 -3.55 5.25
C ALA A 307 -16.75 -3.86 3.90
N TRP A 308 -17.01 -2.83 3.07
CA TRP A 308 -17.55 -3.01 1.73
C TRP A 308 -16.60 -3.79 0.80
N GLY A 309 -15.29 -3.58 0.97
CA GLY A 309 -14.28 -4.32 0.22
C GLY A 309 -14.33 -5.83 0.48
N LYS A 310 -14.58 -6.24 1.72
CA LYS A 310 -14.68 -7.64 2.15
C LYS A 310 -16.02 -8.29 1.79
N ASP A 311 -17.09 -7.52 1.63
CA ASP A 311 -18.42 -8.02 1.28
C ASP A 311 -18.51 -8.28 -0.23
N ASN A 312 -18.58 -9.54 -0.64
CA ASN A 312 -18.63 -9.94 -2.05
C ASN A 312 -19.89 -9.46 -2.79
N ASN A 313 -20.97 -9.19 -2.09
CA ASN A 313 -22.25 -8.76 -2.67
C ASN A 313 -22.36 -7.24 -2.79
N LYS A 314 -21.50 -6.50 -2.09
CA LYS A 314 -21.55 -5.04 -2.09
C LYS A 314 -20.96 -4.45 -3.35
N LYS A 315 -21.77 -3.66 -4.07
CA LYS A 315 -21.33 -2.85 -5.21
C LYS A 315 -21.05 -1.42 -4.77
N PHE A 316 -19.91 -0.88 -5.13
CA PHE A 316 -19.57 0.51 -4.80
C PHE A 316 -18.58 1.16 -5.75
N VAL A 317 -18.63 2.47 -5.80
CA VAL A 317 -17.71 3.33 -6.54
C VAL A 317 -17.00 4.28 -5.56
N VAL A 318 -15.67 4.29 -5.61
CA VAL A 318 -14.84 5.22 -4.82
C VAL A 318 -14.20 6.22 -5.77
N LEU A 319 -14.42 7.53 -5.51
CA LEU A 319 -13.74 8.59 -6.26
C LEU A 319 -12.65 9.22 -5.40
N HIS A 320 -11.48 9.39 -5.95
CA HIS A 320 -10.40 10.10 -5.27
C HIS A 320 -9.51 10.89 -6.24
N HIS A 321 -8.75 11.85 -5.68
CA HIS A 321 -7.73 12.57 -6.42
C HIS A 321 -6.32 12.17 -5.96
N SER A 322 -6.00 12.22 -4.69
CA SER A 322 -4.65 11.93 -4.18
C SER A 322 -4.62 11.13 -2.88
N ILE A 323 -5.67 11.19 -2.08
CA ILE A 323 -5.68 10.63 -0.71
C ILE A 323 -5.54 9.11 -0.70
N LEU A 324 -6.09 8.44 -1.71
CA LEU A 324 -6.00 6.98 -1.83
C LEU A 324 -4.79 6.52 -2.68
N SER A 325 -3.95 7.42 -3.17
CA SER A 325 -2.84 7.03 -4.06
C SER A 325 -1.68 6.34 -3.34
N GLU A 326 -1.51 6.54 -2.03
CA GLU A 326 -0.41 5.95 -1.27
C GLU A 326 -0.91 5.01 -0.17
N GLY A 327 -0.50 3.75 -0.24
CA GLY A 327 -0.48 2.80 0.87
C GLY A 327 -1.83 2.28 1.42
N ILE A 328 -2.98 2.87 1.10
CA ILE A 328 -4.25 2.44 1.67
C ILE A 328 -4.69 1.12 1.05
N ASN A 329 -4.84 0.11 1.90
CA ASN A 329 -5.35 -1.19 1.51
C ASN A 329 -6.88 -1.11 1.31
N VAL A 330 -7.34 -1.19 0.06
CA VAL A 330 -8.76 -1.38 -0.26
C VAL A 330 -8.93 -2.81 -0.76
N ALA A 331 -9.55 -3.64 0.06
CA ALA A 331 -9.82 -5.02 -0.33
C ALA A 331 -10.86 -5.08 -1.47
N GLY A 332 -10.78 -6.10 -2.29
CA GLY A 332 -11.82 -6.50 -3.24
C GLY A 332 -12.08 -5.56 -4.42
N LEU A 333 -11.28 -4.52 -4.66
CA LEU A 333 -11.43 -3.68 -5.87
C LEU A 333 -11.26 -4.53 -7.13
N GLU A 334 -12.16 -4.33 -8.11
CA GLU A 334 -12.21 -5.07 -9.36
C GLU A 334 -11.66 -4.24 -10.53
N ALA A 335 -11.95 -2.95 -10.53
CA ALA A 335 -11.54 -2.05 -11.60
C ALA A 335 -10.98 -0.72 -11.11
N VAL A 336 -10.06 -0.16 -11.89
CA VAL A 336 -9.62 1.23 -11.78
C VAL A 336 -9.83 1.97 -13.09
N LEU A 337 -10.40 3.18 -13.01
CA LEU A 337 -10.59 4.08 -14.14
C LEU A 337 -9.67 5.30 -13.98
N PHE A 338 -8.69 5.44 -14.87
CA PHE A 338 -7.72 6.54 -14.84
C PHE A 338 -8.23 7.74 -15.64
N MET A 339 -8.82 8.71 -14.97
CA MET A 339 -9.25 9.97 -15.59
C MET A 339 -8.17 11.04 -15.59
N ARG A 340 -6.97 10.72 -15.13
CA ARG A 340 -5.81 11.62 -15.09
C ARG A 340 -4.53 10.87 -15.41
N ASN A 341 -3.52 11.61 -15.86
CA ASN A 341 -2.16 11.09 -15.88
C ASN A 341 -1.57 11.13 -14.47
N MET A 342 -0.75 10.14 -14.16
CA MET A 342 0.00 10.01 -12.92
C MET A 342 1.43 9.62 -13.26
N ASP A 343 2.35 9.81 -12.31
CA ASP A 343 3.69 9.28 -12.43
C ASP A 343 3.70 7.74 -12.41
N TYR A 344 4.82 7.17 -12.76
CA TYR A 344 5.00 5.72 -12.88
C TYR A 344 4.70 4.99 -11.56
N ILE A 345 5.12 5.56 -10.44
CA ILE A 345 4.89 5.03 -9.09
C ILE A 345 3.39 5.01 -8.78
N GLY A 346 2.72 6.14 -8.99
CA GLY A 346 1.28 6.28 -8.73
C GLY A 346 0.44 5.33 -9.58
N ILE A 347 0.79 5.14 -10.85
CA ILE A 347 0.12 4.17 -11.74
C ILE A 347 0.33 2.75 -11.21
N SER A 348 1.57 2.35 -10.92
CA SER A 348 1.90 1.02 -10.41
C SER A 348 1.17 0.70 -9.10
N GLN A 349 1.20 1.62 -8.14
CA GLN A 349 0.50 1.47 -6.87
C GLN A 349 -1.01 1.39 -7.04
N THR A 350 -1.57 2.14 -7.97
CA THR A 350 -3.02 2.14 -8.24
C THR A 350 -3.45 0.83 -8.91
N ILE A 351 -2.69 0.34 -9.90
CA ILE A 351 -2.91 -0.98 -10.50
C ILE A 351 -2.79 -2.07 -9.42
N GLY A 352 -1.80 -1.97 -8.55
CA GLY A 352 -1.57 -2.89 -7.43
C GLY A 352 -2.79 -3.09 -6.50
N ARG A 353 -3.78 -2.17 -6.54
CA ARG A 353 -5.01 -2.29 -5.74
C ARG A 353 -6.04 -3.20 -6.38
N VAL A 354 -6.10 -3.21 -7.71
CA VAL A 354 -7.10 -4.01 -8.45
C VAL A 354 -6.61 -5.39 -8.84
N ILE A 355 -5.33 -5.68 -8.72
CA ILE A 355 -4.76 -7.00 -9.01
C ILE A 355 -4.73 -7.94 -7.78
N ARG A 356 -5.30 -7.55 -6.66
CA ARG A 356 -5.42 -8.42 -5.49
C ARG A 356 -6.50 -9.44 -5.71
N LEU A 357 -6.27 -10.65 -5.19
CA LEU A 357 -7.28 -11.70 -5.19
C LEU A 357 -8.51 -11.27 -4.37
N ARG A 358 -9.64 -11.83 -4.71
CA ARG A 358 -10.81 -11.80 -3.84
C ARG A 358 -10.55 -12.66 -2.60
N HIS A 359 -11.30 -12.40 -1.55
CA HIS A 359 -11.16 -13.13 -0.29
C HIS A 359 -11.51 -14.61 -0.44
N ASP A 360 -12.56 -14.92 -1.22
CA ASP A 360 -12.98 -16.26 -1.54
C ASP A 360 -11.92 -17.01 -2.37
N ASP A 361 -11.43 -16.43 -3.47
CA ASP A 361 -10.36 -17.01 -4.28
C ASP A 361 -9.10 -17.31 -3.44
N LYS A 362 -8.71 -16.37 -2.56
CA LYS A 362 -7.57 -16.57 -1.67
C LYS A 362 -7.77 -17.72 -0.69
N ARG A 363 -8.98 -17.84 -0.12
CA ARG A 363 -9.33 -18.94 0.79
C ARG A 363 -9.29 -20.28 0.03
N ASP A 364 -9.94 -20.35 -1.13
CA ASP A 364 -10.09 -21.57 -1.90
C ASP A 364 -8.71 -22.07 -2.44
N ILE A 365 -7.77 -21.15 -2.74
CA ILE A 365 -6.37 -21.49 -3.03
C ILE A 365 -5.68 -22.06 -1.79
N ASN A 366 -5.82 -21.42 -0.63
CA ASN A 366 -5.19 -21.87 0.61
C ASN A 366 -5.74 -23.24 1.09
N ASP A 367 -7.02 -23.50 0.82
CA ASP A 367 -7.68 -24.78 1.15
C ASP A 367 -7.41 -25.86 0.09
N GLY A 368 -6.66 -25.55 -0.97
CA GLY A 368 -6.31 -26.48 -2.05
C GLY A 368 -7.46 -26.83 -2.99
N LEU A 369 -8.56 -26.07 -2.95
CA LEU A 369 -9.72 -26.25 -3.82
C LEU A 369 -9.48 -25.70 -5.24
N ILE A 370 -8.62 -24.72 -5.36
CA ILE A 370 -8.21 -24.08 -6.62
C ILE A 370 -6.69 -24.11 -6.72
N GLN A 371 -6.16 -24.44 -7.88
CA GLN A 371 -4.73 -24.44 -8.13
C GLN A 371 -4.21 -22.98 -8.21
N PRO A 372 -3.08 -22.66 -7.54
CA PRO A 372 -2.42 -21.37 -7.71
C PRO A 372 -2.13 -21.09 -9.20
N GLY A 373 -2.48 -19.90 -9.69
CA GLY A 373 -2.26 -19.50 -11.09
C GLY A 373 -3.31 -20.00 -12.10
N ALA A 374 -4.25 -20.88 -11.72
CA ALA A 374 -5.35 -21.33 -12.58
C ALA A 374 -6.45 -20.25 -12.66
N LEU A 375 -6.14 -19.17 -13.38
CA LEU A 375 -6.96 -17.94 -13.43
C LEU A 375 -8.40 -18.18 -13.92
N GLU A 376 -8.62 -19.23 -14.73
CA GLU A 376 -9.94 -19.64 -15.21
C GLU A 376 -10.87 -20.19 -14.13
N GLN A 377 -10.29 -20.60 -13.00
CA GLN A 377 -11.05 -21.12 -11.84
C GLN A 377 -11.38 -20.01 -10.82
N TYR A 378 -10.79 -18.81 -10.99
CA TYR A 378 -10.98 -17.73 -10.04
C TYR A 378 -12.29 -16.97 -10.33
N ASN A 379 -12.99 -16.55 -9.27
CA ASN A 379 -14.13 -15.64 -9.38
C ASN A 379 -13.71 -14.27 -9.95
N LYS A 380 -12.45 -13.91 -9.75
CA LYS A 380 -11.82 -12.73 -10.33
C LYS A 380 -10.50 -13.12 -10.96
N SER A 381 -10.44 -13.23 -12.29
CA SER A 381 -9.25 -13.69 -13.03
C SER A 381 -8.25 -12.57 -13.38
N PHE A 382 -8.62 -11.30 -13.27
CA PHE A 382 -7.75 -10.15 -13.56
C PHE A 382 -8.15 -8.89 -12.80
N GLY A 383 -7.23 -7.92 -12.72
CA GLY A 383 -7.53 -6.55 -12.30
C GLY A 383 -7.81 -5.67 -13.52
N LEU A 384 -9.00 -5.09 -13.62
CA LEU A 384 -9.37 -4.26 -14.76
C LEU A 384 -8.80 -2.84 -14.63
N VAL A 385 -8.14 -2.38 -15.67
CA VAL A 385 -7.56 -1.03 -15.79
C VAL A 385 -8.16 -0.35 -17.02
N VAL A 386 -8.94 0.71 -16.83
CA VAL A 386 -9.59 1.42 -17.91
C VAL A 386 -9.03 2.84 -18.06
N VAL A 387 -8.66 3.20 -19.26
CA VAL A 387 -8.17 4.55 -19.59
C VAL A 387 -9.07 5.16 -20.68
N PRO A 388 -9.93 6.12 -20.32
CA PRO A 388 -10.72 6.84 -21.31
C PRO A 388 -9.84 7.80 -22.12
N VAL A 389 -10.02 7.79 -23.43
CA VAL A 389 -9.33 8.66 -24.38
C VAL A 389 -10.34 9.39 -25.24
N TYR A 390 -10.30 10.72 -25.26
CA TYR A 390 -11.11 11.55 -26.14
C TYR A 390 -10.27 12.71 -26.68
N ASP A 391 -10.26 12.91 -27.96
CA ASP A 391 -9.36 13.80 -28.70
C ASP A 391 -7.89 13.50 -28.30
N LYS A 392 -7.19 14.50 -27.74
CA LYS A 392 -5.81 14.35 -27.22
C LYS A 392 -5.74 14.02 -25.73
N VAL A 393 -6.89 14.00 -25.02
CA VAL A 393 -6.96 13.72 -23.59
C VAL A 393 -6.86 12.21 -23.34
N GLY A 394 -6.07 11.81 -22.36
CA GLY A 394 -5.88 10.40 -21.99
C GLY A 394 -4.81 9.64 -22.79
N ILE A 395 -4.33 10.17 -23.93
CA ILE A 395 -3.30 9.50 -24.74
C ILE A 395 -2.01 9.28 -23.94
N SER A 396 -1.54 10.30 -23.22
CA SER A 396 -0.35 10.17 -22.36
C SER A 396 -0.58 9.20 -21.23
N THR A 397 -1.76 9.22 -20.60
CA THR A 397 -2.17 8.28 -19.55
C THR A 397 -2.16 6.84 -20.06
N SER A 398 -2.75 6.61 -21.25
CA SER A 398 -2.76 5.29 -21.88
C SER A 398 -1.35 4.78 -22.16
N LYS A 399 -0.47 5.61 -22.70
CA LYS A 399 0.95 5.24 -22.92
C LYS A 399 1.65 4.90 -21.62
N SER A 400 1.48 5.72 -20.57
CA SER A 400 2.12 5.48 -19.28
C SER A 400 1.59 4.20 -18.60
N VAL A 401 0.28 3.95 -18.64
CA VAL A 401 -0.33 2.73 -18.10
C VAL A 401 0.17 1.49 -18.83
N ASN A 402 0.18 1.51 -20.16
CA ASN A 402 0.70 0.39 -20.95
C ASN A 402 2.20 0.14 -20.70
N ALA A 403 3.00 1.20 -20.55
CA ALA A 403 4.40 1.08 -20.22
C ALA A 403 4.62 0.43 -18.84
N VAL A 404 3.85 0.85 -17.82
CA VAL A 404 3.89 0.26 -16.47
C VAL A 404 3.51 -1.22 -16.53
N VAL A 405 2.39 -1.56 -17.20
CA VAL A 405 1.94 -2.95 -17.30
C VAL A 405 2.95 -3.81 -18.03
N ASN A 406 3.49 -3.33 -19.14
CA ASN A 406 4.47 -4.09 -19.90
C ASN A 406 5.78 -4.30 -19.11
N THR A 407 6.27 -3.28 -18.42
CA THR A 407 7.53 -3.38 -17.66
C THR A 407 7.38 -4.29 -16.45
N ILE A 408 6.36 -4.07 -15.60
CA ILE A 408 6.24 -4.79 -14.33
C ILE A 408 5.60 -6.16 -14.54
N PHE A 409 4.46 -6.23 -15.22
CA PHE A 409 3.63 -7.44 -15.21
C PHE A 409 3.94 -8.41 -16.35
N ASN A 410 4.46 -7.92 -17.48
CA ASN A 410 4.83 -8.78 -18.61
C ASN A 410 6.30 -9.16 -18.55
N LYS A 411 7.21 -8.19 -18.34
CA LYS A 411 8.66 -8.44 -18.31
C LYS A 411 9.19 -8.81 -16.92
N GLY A 412 8.45 -8.49 -15.86
CA GLY A 412 8.89 -8.72 -14.47
C GLY A 412 9.98 -7.75 -13.98
N GLU A 413 10.19 -6.65 -14.68
CA GLU A 413 11.15 -5.61 -14.30
C GLU A 413 10.50 -4.63 -13.31
N PRO A 414 11.22 -4.11 -12.30
CA PRO A 414 10.69 -3.09 -11.43
C PRO A 414 10.47 -1.78 -12.18
N ALA A 415 9.43 -1.03 -11.82
CA ALA A 415 9.23 0.32 -12.34
C ALA A 415 10.21 1.28 -11.67
N ILE A 416 11.37 1.47 -12.27
CA ILE A 416 12.37 2.43 -11.81
C ILE A 416 11.93 3.83 -12.22
N SER A 417 11.78 4.75 -11.27
CA SER A 417 11.62 6.18 -11.54
C SER A 417 12.92 6.93 -11.28
N LEU A 418 13.22 7.90 -12.13
CA LEU A 418 14.35 8.82 -12.00
C LEU A 418 13.94 10.09 -11.24
#